data_daa6422a3a4d4d1c9f3df9d7908e9926
#
_entry.id   daa6422a3a4d4d1c9f3df9d7908e9926
#
_cell.length_a   1.000
_cell.length_b   1.000
_cell.length_c   1.000
_cell.angle_alpha   90.00
_cell.angle_beta   90.00
_cell.angle_gamma   90.00
#
_symmetry.space_group_name_H-M   'P 1'
#
loop_
_entity.id
_entity.type
_entity.pdbx_description
1 polymer ?
#
loop_
_entity_poly.entity_id
_entity_poly.type
_entity_poly.pdbx_seq_one_letter_code
_entity_poly.pdbx_strand_id
1 'polypeptide(L)'
;MQGSFADSLAAEVQAAVARAFIAAGFSGAIPETITLERPKNRDHGDYSTSIALQLAKAADKNPRDVATVLQKEIAQIAGISRVDIAGPGFINITVDRGTQAELVQLILTSGESYGRGNSLTGTAINLEFISANPTGPLHLGHTRWAAVGDAIGRVLSAAGAQVTSEFYINDRGVQM
;
A
#
# COMPACT_ATOMS: atom_id res chain seq x y z
N MET A 1 -13.08 2.69 9.24
CA MET A 1 -11.91 2.71 8.35
C MET A 1 -10.76 2.07 9.11
N GLN A 2 -10.42 0.81 8.82
CA GLN A 2 -9.23 0.16 9.39
C GLN A 2 -8.31 -0.13 8.20
N GLY A 3 -7.52 0.91 7.80
CA GLY A 3 -6.38 0.72 6.93
C GLY A 3 -5.33 -0.16 7.62
N SER A 4 -4.38 -0.71 6.87
CA SER A 4 -3.26 -1.42 7.46
C SER A 4 -2.47 -0.47 8.37
N PHE A 5 -1.70 -0.98 9.32
CA PHE A 5 -0.79 -0.15 10.14
C PHE A 5 0.11 0.74 9.26
N ALA A 6 0.57 0.19 8.12
CA ALA A 6 1.37 0.95 7.18
C ALA A 6 0.60 2.14 6.56
N ASP A 7 -0.70 1.98 6.29
CA ASP A 7 -1.55 3.06 5.75
C ASP A 7 -1.78 4.16 6.80
N SER A 8 -2.01 3.76 8.06
CA SER A 8 -2.13 4.71 9.19
C SER A 8 -0.82 5.48 9.40
N LEU A 9 0.30 4.78 9.44
CA LEU A 9 1.62 5.40 9.56
C LEU A 9 1.92 6.32 8.37
N ALA A 10 1.59 5.91 7.14
CA ALA A 10 1.77 6.74 5.96
C ALA A 10 0.96 8.05 6.03
N ALA A 11 -0.27 7.99 6.54
CA ALA A 11 -1.10 9.18 6.74
C ALA A 11 -0.50 10.14 7.80
N GLU A 12 0.03 9.60 8.90
CA GLU A 12 0.69 10.40 9.94
C GLU A 12 1.99 11.02 9.42
N VAL A 13 2.80 10.27 8.67
CA VAL A 13 4.01 10.76 8.01
C VAL A 13 3.66 11.84 6.99
N GLN A 14 2.58 11.67 6.21
CA GLN A 14 2.06 12.67 5.29
C GLN A 14 1.75 13.98 6.01
N ALA A 15 1.04 13.92 7.13
CA ALA A 15 0.69 15.09 7.92
C ALA A 15 1.93 15.78 8.52
N ALA A 16 2.89 15.00 9.03
CA ALA A 16 4.15 15.51 9.55
C ALA A 16 5.00 16.20 8.48
N VAL A 17 5.10 15.59 7.29
CA VAL A 17 5.79 16.16 6.12
C VAL A 17 5.15 17.49 5.71
N ALA A 18 3.82 17.56 5.64
CA ALA A 18 3.11 18.77 5.27
C ALA A 18 3.39 19.91 6.29
N ARG A 19 3.31 19.62 7.60
CA ARG A 19 3.64 20.59 8.64
C ARG A 19 5.08 21.07 8.52
N ALA A 20 6.04 20.15 8.43
CA ALA A 20 7.47 20.49 8.35
C ALA A 20 7.80 21.33 7.13
N PHE A 21 7.24 20.98 5.96
CA PHE A 21 7.49 21.66 4.70
C PHE A 21 6.98 23.11 4.72
N ILE A 22 5.77 23.32 5.24
CA ILE A 22 5.16 24.65 5.39
C ILE A 22 5.92 25.48 6.42
N ALA A 23 6.24 24.90 7.59
CA ALA A 23 6.94 25.59 8.66
C ALA A 23 8.35 26.04 8.26
N ALA A 24 9.02 25.28 7.38
CA ALA A 24 10.32 25.66 6.82
C ALA A 24 10.24 26.73 5.73
N GLY A 25 9.05 27.18 5.33
CA GLY A 25 8.84 28.16 4.28
C GLY A 25 9.21 27.62 2.89
N PHE A 26 9.18 26.32 2.70
CA PHE A 26 9.46 25.70 1.39
C PHE A 26 8.27 25.89 0.46
N SER A 27 8.58 26.15 -0.81
CA SER A 27 7.57 26.31 -1.86
C SER A 27 7.48 25.04 -2.69
N GLY A 28 6.27 24.66 -3.12
CA GLY A 28 6.04 23.52 -4.01
C GLY A 28 4.83 22.69 -3.61
N ALA A 29 4.40 21.82 -4.52
CA ALA A 29 3.31 20.90 -4.27
C ALA A 29 3.79 19.70 -3.44
N ILE A 30 3.08 19.40 -2.37
CA ILE A 30 3.28 18.19 -1.58
C ILE A 30 2.41 17.09 -2.21
N PRO A 31 2.94 15.90 -2.48
CA PRO A 31 2.14 14.78 -2.99
C PRO A 31 0.96 14.46 -2.07
N GLU A 32 -0.18 14.07 -2.62
CA GLU A 32 -1.37 13.71 -1.84
C GLU A 32 -1.14 12.47 -0.97
N THR A 33 -0.25 11.58 -1.40
CA THR A 33 0.10 10.36 -0.69
C THR A 33 1.60 10.16 -0.64
N ILE A 34 2.11 9.66 0.49
CA ILE A 34 3.51 9.28 0.66
C ILE A 34 3.61 7.76 0.66
N THR A 35 4.50 7.22 -0.18
CA THR A 35 4.80 5.80 -0.18
C THR A 35 5.83 5.48 0.91
N LEU A 36 5.47 4.54 1.78
CA LEU A 36 6.38 3.89 2.72
C LEU A 36 6.72 2.50 2.19
N GLU A 37 8.00 2.26 1.94
CA GLU A 37 8.51 0.99 1.45
C GLU A 37 9.23 0.24 2.57
N ARG A 38 9.20 -1.09 2.53
CA ARG A 38 10.02 -1.89 3.43
C ARG A 38 11.43 -2.02 2.84
N PRO A 39 12.47 -1.53 3.53
CA PRO A 39 13.83 -1.64 3.03
C PRO A 39 14.27 -3.11 2.97
N LYS A 40 15.06 -3.45 1.96
CA LYS A 40 15.61 -4.81 1.80
C LYS A 40 16.58 -5.17 2.94
N ASN A 41 17.34 -4.19 3.42
CA ASN A 41 18.24 -4.35 4.57
C ASN A 41 17.55 -3.81 5.84
N ARG A 42 17.41 -4.66 6.85
CA ARG A 42 16.81 -4.31 8.14
C ARG A 42 17.56 -3.28 8.95
N ASP A 43 18.85 -3.06 8.66
CA ASP A 43 19.65 -1.99 9.29
C ASP A 43 19.13 -0.59 8.93
N HIS A 44 18.31 -0.50 7.86
CA HIS A 44 17.66 0.74 7.44
C HIS A 44 16.28 0.95 8.09
N GLY A 45 15.97 0.24 9.17
CA GLY A 45 14.69 0.36 9.88
C GLY A 45 13.57 -0.48 9.27
N ASP A 46 12.33 -0.18 9.69
CA ASP A 46 11.14 -0.93 9.29
C ASP A 46 10.51 -0.39 8.01
N TYR A 47 10.63 0.93 7.79
CA TYR A 47 10.12 1.64 6.61
C TYR A 47 11.12 2.65 6.08
N SER A 48 11.02 2.96 4.80
CA SER A 48 11.81 3.98 4.12
C SER A 48 10.95 4.79 3.17
N THR A 49 11.25 6.07 3.00
CA THR A 49 10.60 6.92 2.01
C THR A 49 11.60 7.81 1.29
N SER A 50 11.33 8.07 0.01
CA SER A 50 12.11 8.98 -0.84
C SER A 50 11.49 10.39 -0.92
N ILE A 51 10.52 10.72 -0.06
CA ILE A 51 9.75 11.97 -0.15
C ILE A 51 10.63 13.22 -0.15
N ALA A 52 11.73 13.23 0.59
CA ALA A 52 12.63 14.38 0.61
C ALA A 52 13.33 14.62 -0.74
N LEU A 53 13.63 13.55 -1.49
CA LEU A 53 14.16 13.65 -2.86
C LEU A 53 13.15 14.27 -3.82
N GLN A 54 11.87 13.91 -3.67
CA GLN A 54 10.78 14.43 -4.50
C GLN A 54 10.53 15.93 -4.21
N LEU A 55 10.48 16.29 -2.92
CA LEU A 55 10.22 17.66 -2.48
C LEU A 55 11.39 18.59 -2.70
N ALA A 56 12.61 18.10 -2.68
CA ALA A 56 13.83 18.90 -2.88
C ALA A 56 13.82 19.66 -4.22
N LYS A 57 13.35 19.00 -5.29
CA LYS A 57 13.24 19.63 -6.61
C LYS A 57 12.20 20.77 -6.61
N ALA A 58 11.07 20.57 -5.92
CA ALA A 58 10.02 21.57 -5.83
C ALA A 58 10.43 22.76 -4.92
N ALA A 59 11.21 22.48 -3.88
CA ALA A 59 11.69 23.47 -2.93
C ALA A 59 12.97 24.21 -3.37
N ASP A 60 13.60 23.80 -4.48
CA ASP A 60 14.92 24.27 -4.92
C ASP A 60 15.97 24.19 -3.79
N LYS A 61 16.02 23.03 -3.13
CA LYS A 61 16.90 22.75 -1.98
C LYS A 61 17.65 21.45 -2.16
N ASN A 62 18.73 21.29 -1.40
CA ASN A 62 19.42 20.01 -1.33
C ASN A 62 18.49 18.95 -0.68
N PRO A 63 18.36 17.74 -1.25
CA PRO A 63 17.50 16.72 -0.67
C PRO A 63 17.82 16.35 0.77
N ARG A 64 19.07 16.41 1.17
CA ARG A 64 19.51 16.13 2.53
C ARG A 64 19.06 17.19 3.53
N ASP A 65 19.03 18.46 3.10
CA ASP A 65 18.54 19.56 3.92
C ASP A 65 17.02 19.44 4.13
N VAL A 66 16.29 19.11 3.07
CA VAL A 66 14.85 18.81 3.15
C VAL A 66 14.63 17.61 4.07
N ALA A 67 15.38 16.52 3.90
CA ALA A 67 15.26 15.34 4.77
C ALA A 67 15.51 15.69 6.25
N THR A 68 16.45 16.58 6.55
CA THR A 68 16.77 17.01 7.92
C THR A 68 15.60 17.79 8.55
N VAL A 69 14.90 18.59 7.77
CA VAL A 69 13.70 19.31 8.23
C VAL A 69 12.57 18.32 8.50
N LEU A 70 12.32 17.42 7.56
CA LEU A 70 11.25 16.41 7.68
C LEU A 70 11.50 15.43 8.83
N GLN A 71 12.75 15.01 9.03
CA GLN A 71 13.16 14.07 10.07
C GLN A 71 12.68 14.53 11.47
N LYS A 72 12.81 15.81 11.77
CA LYS A 72 12.45 16.37 13.08
C LYS A 72 10.97 16.20 13.40
N GLU A 73 10.10 16.44 12.44
CA GLU A 73 8.65 16.29 12.61
C GLU A 73 8.21 14.82 12.57
N ILE A 74 8.79 14.01 11.69
CA ILE A 74 8.50 12.58 11.63
C ILE A 74 8.90 11.89 12.94
N ALA A 75 10.00 12.29 13.56
CA ALA A 75 10.45 11.75 14.85
C ALA A 75 9.51 12.08 16.03
N GLN A 76 8.57 13.02 15.88
CA GLN A 76 7.55 13.32 16.89
C GLN A 76 6.30 12.41 16.79
N ILE A 77 6.20 11.60 15.76
CA ILE A 77 5.05 10.68 15.60
C ILE A 77 5.14 9.60 16.67
N ALA A 78 4.03 9.39 17.38
CA ALA A 78 3.94 8.34 18.39
C ALA A 78 4.21 6.96 17.78
N GLY A 79 4.97 6.12 18.48
CA GLY A 79 5.34 4.78 17.99
C GLY A 79 6.53 4.74 17.04
N ILE A 80 7.16 5.89 16.75
CA ILE A 80 8.45 5.93 16.04
C ILE A 80 9.58 6.03 17.07
N SER A 81 10.50 5.07 17.04
CA SER A 81 11.64 5.03 17.93
C SER A 81 12.88 5.75 17.36
N ARG A 82 13.03 5.77 16.04
CA ARG A 82 14.18 6.37 15.37
C ARG A 82 13.86 6.75 13.93
N VAL A 83 14.44 7.88 13.50
CA VAL A 83 14.40 8.34 12.10
C VAL A 83 15.81 8.70 11.66
N ASP A 84 16.31 8.02 10.62
CA ASP A 84 17.65 8.22 10.08
C ASP A 84 17.59 8.74 8.64
N ILE A 85 18.60 9.53 8.25
CA ILE A 85 18.76 9.98 6.87
C ILE A 85 19.86 9.16 6.21
N ALA A 86 19.54 8.49 5.12
CA ALA A 86 20.49 7.68 4.38
C ALA A 86 20.72 8.23 2.95
N GLY A 87 21.92 8.00 2.44
CA GLY A 87 22.29 8.38 1.08
C GLY A 87 21.99 9.85 0.75
N PRO A 88 21.41 10.13 -0.41
CA PRO A 88 21.13 11.49 -0.87
C PRO A 88 19.95 12.18 -0.19
N GLY A 89 19.18 11.49 0.68
CA GLY A 89 18.01 12.04 1.36
C GLY A 89 16.86 11.06 1.56
N PHE A 90 17.15 9.74 1.55
CA PHE A 90 16.17 8.76 2.01
C PHE A 90 15.94 8.91 3.51
N ILE A 91 14.68 8.80 3.93
CA ILE A 91 14.31 8.83 5.34
C ILE A 91 13.91 7.42 5.76
N ASN A 92 14.65 6.87 6.70
CA ASN A 92 14.46 5.53 7.26
C ASN A 92 13.77 5.66 8.62
N ILE A 93 12.71 4.90 8.84
CA ILE A 93 11.87 4.95 10.03
C ILE A 93 11.93 3.61 10.75
N THR A 94 12.25 3.64 12.03
CA THR A 94 12.19 2.47 12.92
C THR A 94 11.02 2.68 13.89
N VAL A 95 10.12 1.70 13.93
CA VAL A 95 8.94 1.68 14.81
C VAL A 95 9.34 1.07 16.17
N ASP A 96 8.74 1.53 17.25
CA ASP A 96 9.02 0.95 18.55
C ASP A 96 8.37 -0.45 18.72
N ARG A 97 8.85 -1.20 19.72
CA ARG A 97 8.34 -2.56 19.98
C ARG A 97 6.92 -2.57 20.55
N GLY A 98 6.51 -1.52 21.24
CA GLY A 98 5.16 -1.37 21.75
C GLY A 98 4.14 -1.28 20.62
N THR A 99 4.43 -0.47 19.62
CA THR A 99 3.59 -0.35 18.42
C THR A 99 3.47 -1.68 17.65
N GLN A 100 4.52 -2.50 17.63
CA GLN A 100 4.44 -3.85 17.04
C GLN A 100 3.53 -4.78 17.84
N ALA A 101 3.52 -4.69 19.16
CA ALA A 101 2.61 -5.46 20.01
C ALA A 101 1.15 -5.01 19.84
N GLU A 102 0.89 -3.71 19.70
CA GLU A 102 -0.43 -3.16 19.40
C GLU A 102 -0.95 -3.66 18.04
N LEU A 103 -0.08 -3.80 17.04
CA LEU A 103 -0.44 -4.38 15.75
C LEU A 103 -0.93 -5.83 15.89
N VAL A 104 -0.25 -6.64 16.71
CA VAL A 104 -0.69 -8.02 16.98
C VAL A 104 -2.07 -8.01 17.64
N GLN A 105 -2.29 -7.14 18.61
CA GLN A 105 -3.60 -7.01 19.25
C GLN A 105 -4.68 -6.57 18.28
N LEU A 106 -4.36 -5.63 17.36
CA LEU A 106 -5.27 -5.20 16.30
C LEU A 106 -5.64 -6.37 15.37
N ILE A 107 -4.66 -7.17 14.94
CA ILE A 107 -4.90 -8.36 14.09
C ILE A 107 -5.86 -9.33 14.81
N LEU A 108 -5.57 -9.64 16.07
CA LEU A 108 -6.39 -10.55 16.85
C LEU A 108 -7.83 -10.05 17.03
N THR A 109 -7.99 -8.76 17.30
CA THR A 109 -9.31 -8.15 17.51
C THR A 109 -10.10 -8.02 16.20
N SER A 110 -9.42 -7.73 15.09
CA SER A 110 -10.06 -7.60 13.78
C SER A 110 -10.44 -8.95 13.16
N GLY A 111 -9.74 -10.03 13.55
CA GLY A 111 -10.00 -11.37 13.05
C GLY A 111 -10.00 -11.43 11.52
N GLU A 112 -11.05 -12.00 10.93
CA GLU A 112 -11.20 -12.16 9.48
C GLU A 112 -11.38 -10.83 8.72
N SER A 113 -11.66 -9.73 9.41
CA SER A 113 -11.77 -8.41 8.79
C SER A 113 -10.41 -7.72 8.63
N TYR A 114 -9.35 -8.23 9.27
CA TYR A 114 -8.01 -7.66 9.11
C TYR A 114 -7.53 -7.77 7.66
N GLY A 115 -6.99 -6.67 7.13
CA GLY A 115 -6.53 -6.59 5.74
C GLY A 115 -7.63 -6.29 4.71
N ARG A 116 -8.90 -6.16 5.14
CA ARG A 116 -9.96 -5.67 4.27
C ARG A 116 -9.93 -4.15 4.20
N GLY A 117 -10.16 -3.61 3.00
CA GLY A 117 -10.18 -2.17 2.72
C GLY A 117 -11.50 -1.72 2.09
N ASN A 118 -11.56 -0.44 1.80
CA ASN A 118 -12.71 0.22 1.16
C ASN A 118 -12.32 1.05 -0.07
N SER A 119 -11.11 0.85 -0.58
CA SER A 119 -10.56 1.61 -1.73
C SER A 119 -11.38 1.46 -3.01
N LEU A 120 -12.13 0.36 -3.13
CA LEU A 120 -13.01 0.07 -4.27
C LEU A 120 -14.50 0.09 -3.88
N THR A 121 -14.86 0.71 -2.76
CA THR A 121 -16.28 0.84 -2.36
C THR A 121 -17.07 1.59 -3.42
N GLY A 122 -18.23 1.03 -3.81
CA GLY A 122 -19.06 1.59 -4.86
C GLY A 122 -18.64 1.21 -6.29
N THR A 123 -17.55 0.43 -6.45
CA THR A 123 -17.13 -0.08 -7.75
C THR A 123 -17.72 -1.48 -7.98
N ALA A 124 -18.47 -1.64 -9.09
CA ALA A 124 -18.95 -2.94 -9.56
C ALA A 124 -17.98 -3.46 -10.62
N ILE A 125 -17.54 -4.70 -10.45
CA ILE A 125 -16.57 -5.37 -11.34
C ILE A 125 -17.17 -6.68 -11.81
N ASN A 126 -17.23 -6.89 -13.13
CA ASN A 126 -17.50 -8.17 -13.72
C ASN A 126 -16.18 -8.85 -14.09
N LEU A 127 -15.95 -10.04 -13.54
CA LEU A 127 -14.71 -10.79 -13.72
C LEU A 127 -15.01 -12.10 -14.44
N GLU A 128 -14.73 -12.14 -15.73
CA GLU A 128 -14.80 -13.36 -16.53
C GLU A 128 -13.50 -14.14 -16.43
N PHE A 129 -13.60 -15.44 -16.13
CA PHE A 129 -12.43 -16.32 -16.11
C PHE A 129 -12.79 -17.77 -16.42
N ILE A 130 -11.79 -18.56 -16.84
CA ILE A 130 -11.90 -19.91 -17.38
C ILE A 130 -12.49 -19.89 -18.79
N SER A 131 -13.80 -19.72 -18.92
CA SER A 131 -14.57 -19.63 -20.18
C SER A 131 -14.09 -20.62 -21.24
N ALA A 132 -13.89 -21.88 -20.81
CA ALA A 132 -13.34 -22.92 -21.67
C ALA A 132 -14.37 -23.43 -22.66
N ASN A 133 -13.95 -23.67 -23.93
CA ASN A 133 -14.78 -24.33 -24.93
C ASN A 133 -15.09 -25.77 -24.51
N PRO A 134 -16.32 -26.28 -24.71
CA PRO A 134 -16.73 -27.63 -24.32
C PRO A 134 -16.24 -28.70 -25.28
N THR A 135 -15.05 -28.56 -25.85
CA THR A 135 -14.44 -29.47 -26.84
C THR A 135 -13.67 -30.62 -26.21
N GLY A 136 -13.61 -30.69 -24.89
CA GLY A 136 -12.93 -31.74 -24.15
C GLY A 136 -12.90 -31.45 -22.64
N PRO A 137 -12.30 -32.34 -21.83
CA PRO A 137 -12.20 -32.13 -20.39
C PRO A 137 -11.29 -30.94 -20.05
N LEU A 138 -11.58 -30.30 -18.90
CA LEU A 138 -10.71 -29.26 -18.39
C LEU A 138 -9.30 -29.81 -18.12
N HIS A 139 -8.28 -29.06 -18.51
CA HIS A 139 -6.87 -29.39 -18.29
C HIS A 139 -6.19 -28.40 -17.35
N LEU A 140 -4.94 -28.68 -16.99
CA LEU A 140 -4.16 -27.90 -16.02
C LEU A 140 -4.14 -26.38 -16.34
N GLY A 141 -4.16 -25.99 -17.60
CA GLY A 141 -4.26 -24.58 -18.02
C GLY A 141 -5.54 -23.92 -17.49
N HIS A 142 -6.68 -24.59 -17.64
CA HIS A 142 -7.98 -24.09 -17.12
C HIS A 142 -7.99 -24.00 -15.60
N THR A 143 -7.40 -24.98 -14.90
CA THR A 143 -7.26 -24.95 -13.44
C THR A 143 -6.45 -23.75 -12.98
N ARG A 144 -5.37 -23.41 -13.68
CA ARG A 144 -4.58 -22.21 -13.37
C ARG A 144 -5.40 -20.92 -13.56
N TRP A 145 -6.17 -20.82 -14.64
CA TRP A 145 -7.05 -19.68 -14.87
C TRP A 145 -8.13 -19.56 -13.80
N ALA A 146 -8.68 -20.70 -13.37
CA ALA A 146 -9.63 -20.73 -12.26
C ALA A 146 -9.03 -20.17 -10.96
N ALA A 147 -7.85 -20.65 -10.60
CA ALA A 147 -7.16 -20.21 -9.38
C ALA A 147 -6.81 -18.72 -9.42
N VAL A 148 -6.33 -18.23 -10.56
CA VAL A 148 -5.98 -16.80 -10.74
C VAL A 148 -7.24 -15.94 -10.70
N GLY A 149 -8.30 -16.31 -11.41
CA GLY A 149 -9.57 -15.56 -11.43
C GLY A 149 -10.23 -15.49 -10.06
N ASP A 150 -10.31 -16.61 -9.34
CA ASP A 150 -10.83 -16.64 -7.97
C ASP A 150 -10.00 -15.78 -7.01
N ALA A 151 -8.66 -15.87 -7.10
CA ALA A 151 -7.78 -15.05 -6.27
C ALA A 151 -7.96 -13.54 -6.53
N ILE A 152 -8.05 -13.13 -7.80
CA ILE A 152 -8.33 -11.74 -8.18
C ILE A 152 -9.68 -11.30 -7.62
N GLY A 153 -10.72 -12.10 -7.79
CA GLY A 153 -12.06 -11.79 -7.28
C GLY A 153 -12.08 -11.58 -5.76
N ARG A 154 -11.38 -12.44 -5.01
CA ARG A 154 -11.24 -12.30 -3.55
C ARG A 154 -10.49 -11.04 -3.14
N VAL A 155 -9.40 -10.70 -3.81
CA VAL A 155 -8.61 -9.48 -3.53
C VAL A 155 -9.44 -8.23 -3.80
N LEU A 156 -10.14 -8.17 -4.94
CA LEU A 156 -11.02 -7.05 -5.28
C LEU A 156 -12.17 -6.90 -4.28
N SER A 157 -12.79 -8.01 -3.87
CA SER A 157 -13.83 -8.01 -2.85
C SER A 157 -13.29 -7.58 -1.48
N ALA A 158 -12.07 -8.00 -1.11
CA ALA A 158 -11.42 -7.55 0.11
C ALA A 158 -11.08 -6.06 0.09
N ALA A 159 -10.85 -5.47 -1.09
CA ALA A 159 -10.69 -4.03 -1.29
C ALA A 159 -12.01 -3.24 -1.30
N GLY A 160 -13.16 -3.91 -1.17
CA GLY A 160 -14.49 -3.29 -1.07
C GLY A 160 -15.31 -3.25 -2.37
N ALA A 161 -14.83 -3.86 -3.46
CA ALA A 161 -15.58 -3.94 -4.71
C ALA A 161 -16.75 -4.93 -4.62
N GLN A 162 -17.79 -4.67 -5.39
CA GLN A 162 -18.85 -5.64 -5.71
C GLN A 162 -18.40 -6.46 -6.91
N VAL A 163 -17.96 -7.70 -6.68
CA VAL A 163 -17.43 -8.58 -7.74
C VAL A 163 -18.48 -9.58 -8.15
N THR A 164 -18.78 -9.63 -9.45
CA THR A 164 -19.56 -10.68 -10.10
C THR A 164 -18.60 -11.56 -10.90
N SER A 165 -18.58 -12.86 -10.58
CA SER A 165 -17.82 -13.84 -11.38
C SER A 165 -18.66 -14.35 -12.52
N GLU A 166 -18.10 -14.37 -13.72
CA GLU A 166 -18.77 -14.80 -14.94
C GLU A 166 -17.99 -15.92 -15.61
N PHE A 167 -18.74 -16.87 -16.14
CA PHE A 167 -18.23 -17.93 -17.00
C PHE A 167 -19.01 -17.87 -18.32
N TYR A 168 -18.33 -17.55 -19.41
CA TYR A 168 -18.95 -17.55 -20.74
C TYR A 168 -19.10 -18.99 -21.26
N ILE A 169 -20.34 -19.37 -21.53
CA ILE A 169 -20.66 -20.70 -22.12
C ILE A 169 -20.69 -20.56 -23.63
N ASN A 170 -19.71 -21.18 -24.29
CA ASN A 170 -19.69 -21.27 -25.74
C ASN A 170 -20.45 -22.51 -26.16
N ASP A 171 -21.69 -22.37 -26.60
CA ASP A 171 -22.63 -23.46 -26.94
C ASP A 171 -22.90 -23.57 -28.45
N ARG A 172 -22.15 -22.83 -29.29
CA ARG A 172 -22.32 -22.83 -30.75
C ARG A 172 -21.01 -22.96 -31.49
N GLY A 173 -21.05 -23.67 -32.61
CA GLY A 173 -19.92 -23.80 -33.53
C GLY A 173 -19.67 -25.22 -34.01
N VAL A 174 -18.81 -25.35 -35.02
CA VAL A 174 -18.47 -26.65 -35.67
C VAL A 174 -17.58 -27.52 -34.78
N GLN A 175 -17.09 -27.00 -33.66
CA GLN A 175 -16.19 -27.69 -32.73
C GLN A 175 -16.92 -28.36 -31.54
N MET A 176 -18.24 -28.35 -31.54
CA MET A 176 -19.05 -29.03 -30.53
C MET A 176 -19.60 -30.34 -31.06
#